data_ee2f99adcf57b6425613af850a7d1728
#
_entry.id   ee2f99adcf57b6425613af850a7d1728
#
_cell.length_a   1.000
_cell.length_b   1.000
_cell.length_c   1.000
_cell.angle_alpha   90.00
_cell.angle_beta   90.00
_cell.angle_gamma   90.00
#
_symmetry.space_group_name_H-M   'P 1'
#
loop_
_entity.id
_entity.type
_entity.pdbx_description
1 polymer ?
#
loop_
_entity_poly.entity_id
_entity_poly.type
_entity_poly.pdbx_seq_one_letter_code
_entity_poly.pdbx_strand_id
1 'polypeptide(L)'
;MLTPTGAERIPQSTAIRVQFYLTLTSDHVSPATGKTVAITISKNGAAFGNPSAGATNATEIASGWYYVDISTTDTGTLGPLAVRGTATSSDDAGVNFRVVDPVSAGFDGALADPSQATPSATPSWKVALMAVYSALRNKSTVTATQKSFYNDGGTLVYKKALTDDGTTYTEDEAVSGP
;
A
#
# COMPACT_ATOMS: atom_id res chain seq x y z
N MET A 1 3.01 11.17 -29.53
CA MET A 1 3.38 11.30 -28.11
C MET A 1 2.45 10.38 -27.34
N LEU A 2 2.95 9.19 -26.94
CA LEU A 2 2.16 8.25 -26.12
C LEU A 2 2.02 8.86 -24.73
N THR A 3 0.80 9.16 -24.32
CA THR A 3 0.50 9.45 -22.91
C THR A 3 0.85 8.22 -22.10
N PRO A 4 1.71 8.29 -21.07
CA PRO A 4 1.97 7.14 -20.22
C PRO A 4 0.66 6.75 -19.54
N THR A 5 0.17 5.56 -19.83
CA THR A 5 -0.78 4.86 -18.98
C THR A 5 -0.19 4.86 -17.58
N GLY A 6 -0.86 5.45 -16.63
CA GLY A 6 -0.42 5.90 -15.33
C GLY A 6 0.70 5.08 -14.69
N ALA A 7 1.71 5.78 -14.18
CA ALA A 7 2.82 5.15 -13.46
C ALA A 7 2.28 4.16 -12.41
N GLU A 8 2.87 2.97 -12.33
CA GLU A 8 2.49 1.96 -11.35
C GLU A 8 2.51 2.56 -9.93
N ARG A 9 1.46 2.33 -9.17
CA ARG A 9 1.31 2.88 -7.82
C ARG A 9 1.93 1.92 -6.82
N ILE A 10 2.82 2.43 -6.00
CA ILE A 10 3.43 1.67 -4.90
C ILE A 10 3.10 2.34 -3.56
N PRO A 11 2.79 1.58 -2.51
CA PRO A 11 2.58 2.14 -1.19
C PRO A 11 3.87 2.77 -0.64
N GLN A 12 3.75 3.88 0.07
CA GLN A 12 4.87 4.52 0.76
C GLN A 12 5.58 3.51 1.69
N SER A 13 6.90 3.63 1.79
CA SER A 13 7.76 2.78 2.63
C SER A 13 7.64 1.28 2.35
N THR A 14 7.39 0.91 1.10
CA THR A 14 7.37 -0.49 0.64
C THR A 14 8.58 -0.78 -0.23
N ALA A 15 9.37 -1.80 0.11
CA ALA A 15 10.48 -2.25 -0.74
C ALA A 15 9.93 -2.86 -2.03
N ILE A 16 10.55 -2.53 -3.16
CA ILE A 16 10.14 -3.05 -4.48
C ILE A 16 11.34 -3.53 -5.28
N ARG A 17 11.13 -4.53 -6.13
CA ARG A 17 12.09 -4.93 -7.16
C ARG A 17 11.71 -4.29 -8.49
N VAL A 18 12.63 -3.54 -9.06
CA VAL A 18 12.49 -2.88 -10.36
C VAL A 18 13.29 -3.66 -11.38
N GLN A 19 12.67 -4.01 -12.50
CA GLN A 19 13.31 -4.68 -13.62
C GLN A 19 13.28 -3.77 -14.85
N PHE A 20 14.34 -3.81 -15.64
CA PHE A 20 14.46 -3.04 -16.86
C PHE A 20 15.40 -3.75 -17.84
N TYR A 21 15.31 -3.35 -19.10
CA TYR A 21 16.10 -3.90 -20.19
C TYR A 21 17.06 -2.83 -20.73
N LEU A 22 18.30 -3.21 -20.99
CA LEU A 22 19.34 -2.34 -21.57
C LEU A 22 19.76 -2.85 -22.96
N THR A 23 19.88 -1.91 -23.89
CA THR A 23 20.41 -2.13 -25.23
C THR A 23 21.79 -1.50 -25.41
N LEU A 24 22.57 -1.98 -26.40
CA LEU A 24 23.82 -1.36 -26.76
C LEU A 24 23.59 -0.05 -27.53
N THR A 25 24.38 0.97 -27.27
CA THR A 25 24.32 2.24 -28.02
C THR A 25 24.76 2.09 -29.48
N SER A 26 25.41 0.99 -29.85
CA SER A 26 25.90 0.76 -31.23
C SER A 26 24.79 0.50 -32.24
N ASP A 27 23.68 -0.09 -31.79
CA ASP A 27 22.58 -0.48 -32.68
C ASP A 27 21.21 -0.22 -32.06
N HIS A 28 21.12 0.15 -30.76
CA HIS A 28 19.90 0.41 -30.00
C HIS A 28 18.92 -0.79 -29.94
N VAL A 29 19.40 -2.00 -30.22
CA VAL A 29 18.58 -3.23 -30.34
C VAL A 29 19.21 -4.39 -29.58
N SER A 30 20.52 -4.63 -29.76
CA SER A 30 21.21 -5.76 -29.14
C SER A 30 21.25 -5.64 -27.62
N PRO A 31 21.06 -6.74 -26.88
CA PRO A 31 21.07 -6.70 -25.41
C PRO A 31 22.44 -6.30 -24.88
N ALA A 32 22.48 -5.36 -23.95
CA ALA A 32 23.70 -4.95 -23.25
C ALA A 32 23.96 -5.89 -22.08
N THR A 33 24.66 -7.01 -22.33
CA THR A 33 24.97 -8.04 -21.33
C THR A 33 26.29 -7.76 -20.59
N GLY A 34 26.46 -8.28 -19.38
CA GLY A 34 27.69 -8.20 -18.60
C GLY A 34 28.06 -6.78 -18.17
N LYS A 35 27.12 -5.85 -18.12
CA LYS A 35 27.41 -4.46 -17.77
C LYS A 35 27.33 -4.20 -16.27
N THR A 36 28.21 -3.33 -15.77
CA THR A 36 28.04 -2.70 -14.46
C THR A 36 27.08 -1.54 -14.64
N VAL A 37 25.85 -1.71 -14.18
CA VAL A 37 24.76 -0.74 -14.36
C VAL A 37 24.60 0.08 -13.10
N ALA A 38 25.01 1.35 -13.14
CA ALA A 38 24.82 2.29 -12.05
C ALA A 38 23.34 2.72 -11.95
N ILE A 39 22.81 2.75 -10.73
CA ILE A 39 21.44 3.15 -10.45
C ILE A 39 21.40 4.55 -9.84
N THR A 40 20.53 5.38 -10.37
CA THR A 40 20.16 6.66 -9.76
C THR A 40 18.64 6.76 -9.65
N ILE A 41 18.17 7.49 -8.65
CA ILE A 41 16.75 7.70 -8.39
C ILE A 41 16.42 9.19 -8.26
N SER A 42 15.22 9.56 -8.67
CA SER A 42 14.64 10.89 -8.44
C SER A 42 13.35 10.70 -7.62
N LYS A 43 13.28 11.37 -6.48
CA LYS A 43 12.13 11.34 -5.56
C LYS A 43 11.37 12.65 -5.69
N ASN A 44 10.08 12.58 -5.99
CA ASN A 44 9.18 13.74 -6.10
C ASN A 44 9.72 14.88 -7.00
N GLY A 45 10.38 14.51 -8.11
CA GLY A 45 10.93 15.47 -9.07
C GLY A 45 12.25 16.13 -8.65
N ALA A 46 12.90 15.67 -7.58
CA ALA A 46 14.26 16.12 -7.24
C ALA A 46 15.29 15.65 -8.27
N ALA A 47 16.50 16.22 -8.24
CA ALA A 47 17.60 15.76 -9.07
C ALA A 47 17.91 14.28 -8.83
N PHE A 48 18.39 13.57 -9.87
CA PHE A 48 18.82 12.19 -9.73
C PHE A 48 20.03 12.10 -8.78
N GLY A 49 19.95 11.18 -7.84
CA GLY A 49 21.01 10.86 -6.88
C GLY A 49 21.10 9.37 -6.61
N ASN A 50 22.10 8.95 -5.86
CA ASN A 50 22.23 7.54 -5.48
C ASN A 50 21.05 7.13 -4.57
N PRO A 51 20.60 5.85 -4.61
CA PRO A 51 19.70 5.30 -3.60
C PRO A 51 20.21 5.55 -2.18
N SER A 52 19.34 5.93 -1.28
CA SER A 52 19.69 6.25 0.12
C SER A 52 20.04 5.01 0.93
N ALA A 53 19.45 3.87 0.57
CA ALA A 53 19.73 2.56 1.14
C ALA A 53 19.47 1.50 0.05
N GLY A 54 20.33 0.49 -0.04
CA GLY A 54 20.22 -0.55 -1.05
C GLY A 54 21.32 -0.52 -2.10
N ALA A 55 21.12 -1.24 -3.19
CA ALA A 55 22.14 -1.41 -4.22
C ALA A 55 22.25 -0.16 -5.11
N THR A 56 23.48 0.36 -5.24
CA THR A 56 23.81 1.41 -6.20
C THR A 56 24.05 0.89 -7.62
N ASN A 57 24.12 -0.44 -7.78
CA ASN A 57 24.25 -1.12 -9.06
C ASN A 57 23.16 -2.17 -9.21
N ALA A 58 22.68 -2.34 -10.45
CA ALA A 58 21.75 -3.41 -10.77
C ALA A 58 22.46 -4.75 -10.97
N THR A 59 21.73 -5.83 -10.75
CA THR A 59 22.17 -7.20 -11.03
C THR A 59 21.59 -7.69 -12.34
N GLU A 60 22.39 -8.27 -13.22
CA GLU A 60 21.91 -8.88 -14.45
C GLU A 60 21.15 -10.17 -14.14
N ILE A 61 19.97 -10.32 -14.76
CA ILE A 61 19.20 -11.56 -14.74
C ILE A 61 19.70 -12.47 -15.88
N ALA A 62 19.61 -11.99 -17.11
CA ALA A 62 20.12 -12.59 -18.35
C ALA A 62 19.85 -11.68 -19.54
N SER A 63 20.69 -11.78 -20.59
CA SER A 63 20.43 -11.23 -21.93
C SER A 63 19.97 -9.76 -21.92
N GLY A 64 20.66 -8.91 -21.16
CA GLY A 64 20.37 -7.47 -21.07
C GLY A 64 19.24 -7.10 -20.12
N TRP A 65 18.61 -8.07 -19.44
CA TRP A 65 17.66 -7.81 -18.35
C TRP A 65 18.38 -7.64 -17.03
N TYR A 66 18.04 -6.59 -16.31
CA TYR A 66 18.61 -6.24 -15.02
C TYR A 66 17.50 -6.02 -13.98
N TYR A 67 17.85 -6.15 -12.71
CA TYR A 67 16.99 -5.74 -11.61
C TYR A 67 17.78 -4.97 -10.55
N VAL A 68 17.05 -4.16 -9.80
CA VAL A 68 17.52 -3.50 -8.57
C VAL A 68 16.44 -3.54 -7.52
N ASP A 69 16.81 -3.76 -6.26
CA ASP A 69 15.90 -3.67 -5.12
C ASP A 69 15.96 -2.25 -4.56
N ILE A 70 14.84 -1.54 -4.61
CA ILE A 70 14.63 -0.20 -4.06
C ILE A 70 14.11 -0.35 -2.63
N SER A 71 14.76 0.32 -1.69
CA SER A 71 14.49 0.20 -0.27
C SER A 71 13.22 0.94 0.18
N THR A 72 12.74 0.59 1.39
CA THR A 72 11.65 1.32 2.06
C THR A 72 11.98 2.79 2.32
N THR A 73 13.26 3.12 2.55
CA THR A 73 13.72 4.51 2.71
C THR A 73 13.58 5.30 1.40
N ASP A 74 13.87 4.65 0.27
CA ASP A 74 13.80 5.29 -1.04
C ASP A 74 12.36 5.47 -1.53
N THR A 75 11.45 4.61 -1.13
CA THR A 75 10.00 4.75 -1.37
C THR A 75 9.28 5.52 -0.25
N GLY A 76 10.01 6.10 0.71
CA GLY A 76 9.44 6.86 1.83
C GLY A 76 8.87 8.23 1.47
N THR A 77 9.14 8.76 0.28
CA THR A 77 8.67 10.08 -0.17
C THR A 77 7.47 9.93 -1.09
N LEU A 78 6.34 10.55 -0.75
CA LEU A 78 5.15 10.58 -1.62
C LEU A 78 5.41 11.33 -2.92
N GLY A 79 4.79 10.89 -4.01
CA GLY A 79 4.90 11.51 -5.32
C GLY A 79 5.58 10.63 -6.37
N PRO A 80 6.01 11.18 -7.51
CA PRO A 80 6.70 10.43 -8.54
C PRO A 80 8.07 9.93 -8.05
N LEU A 81 8.39 8.68 -8.40
CA LEU A 81 9.69 8.03 -8.20
C LEU A 81 10.18 7.55 -9.55
N ALA A 82 11.29 8.10 -10.03
CA ALA A 82 11.96 7.62 -11.22
C ALA A 82 13.22 6.82 -10.83
N VAL A 83 13.40 5.65 -11.42
CA VAL A 83 14.59 4.81 -11.30
C VAL A 83 15.27 4.78 -12.66
N ARG A 84 16.57 5.11 -12.71
CA ARG A 84 17.35 5.15 -13.94
C ARG A 84 18.59 4.25 -13.80
N GLY A 85 18.79 3.38 -14.77
CA GLY A 85 19.98 2.56 -14.94
C GLY A 85 20.85 3.08 -16.08
N THR A 86 22.14 3.25 -15.84
CA THR A 86 23.12 3.71 -16.81
C THR A 86 24.36 2.82 -16.82
N ALA A 87 24.90 2.51 -18.00
CA ALA A 87 26.15 1.78 -18.13
C ALA A 87 26.94 2.24 -19.36
N THR A 88 28.26 1.99 -19.38
CA THR A 88 29.11 2.33 -20.52
C THR A 88 28.68 1.56 -21.77
N SER A 89 28.54 2.27 -22.89
CA SER A 89 28.14 1.73 -24.19
C SER A 89 26.78 1.03 -24.19
N SER A 90 25.86 1.48 -23.33
CA SER A 90 24.48 1.08 -23.37
C SER A 90 23.54 2.30 -23.35
N ASP A 91 22.34 2.12 -23.87
CA ASP A 91 21.29 3.11 -23.71
C ASP A 91 20.82 3.15 -22.26
N ASP A 92 20.41 4.33 -21.81
CA ASP A 92 19.84 4.49 -20.47
C ASP A 92 18.46 3.85 -20.41
N ALA A 93 18.20 3.11 -19.35
CA ALA A 93 16.86 2.62 -19.05
C ALA A 93 16.22 3.38 -17.89
N GLY A 94 14.92 3.62 -17.97
CA GLY A 94 14.18 4.31 -16.91
C GLY A 94 12.82 3.67 -16.65
N VAL A 95 12.46 3.56 -15.37
CA VAL A 95 11.14 3.11 -14.92
C VAL A 95 10.58 4.14 -13.97
N ASN A 96 9.28 4.46 -14.14
CA ASN A 96 8.60 5.45 -13.31
C ASN A 96 7.49 4.81 -12.50
N PHE A 97 7.42 5.19 -11.24
CA PHE A 97 6.40 4.80 -10.27
C PHE A 97 5.75 6.04 -9.66
N ARG A 98 4.65 5.84 -9.00
CA ARG A 98 4.06 6.85 -8.11
C ARG A 98 3.96 6.27 -6.70
N VAL A 99 4.71 6.83 -5.78
CA VAL A 99 4.58 6.52 -4.35
C VAL A 99 3.31 7.19 -3.81
N VAL A 100 2.43 6.39 -3.24
CA VAL A 100 1.14 6.82 -2.71
C VAL A 100 1.02 6.48 -1.24
N ASP A 101 0.20 7.23 -0.53
CA ASP A 101 -0.15 6.90 0.85
C ASP A 101 -0.71 5.46 0.93
N PRO A 102 -0.28 4.65 1.91
CA PRO A 102 -0.78 3.28 2.08
C PRO A 102 -2.30 3.19 2.19
N VAL A 103 -2.94 4.20 2.75
CA VAL A 103 -4.40 4.29 2.84
C VAL A 103 -5.02 4.34 1.44
N SER A 104 -4.48 5.18 0.54
CA SER A 104 -5.00 5.27 -0.84
C SER A 104 -4.68 4.04 -1.69
N ALA A 105 -3.60 3.32 -1.42
CA ALA A 105 -3.29 2.04 -2.07
C ALA A 105 -4.21 0.90 -1.59
N GLY A 106 -4.78 1.04 -0.41
CA GLY A 106 -5.64 0.03 0.21
C GLY A 106 -7.14 0.11 -0.13
N PHE A 107 -7.57 1.05 -0.99
CA PHE A 107 -8.98 1.19 -1.36
C PHE A 107 -9.53 0.04 -2.22
N ASP A 108 -8.68 -0.68 -2.93
CA ASP A 108 -9.08 -1.75 -3.87
C ASP A 108 -9.30 -3.12 -3.18
N GLY A 109 -9.06 -3.23 -1.87
CA GLY A 109 -9.23 -4.49 -1.13
C GLY A 109 -10.63 -4.65 -0.53
N ALA A 110 -11.17 -5.87 -0.59
CA ALA A 110 -12.40 -6.22 0.11
C ALA A 110 -12.31 -5.90 1.62
N LEU A 111 -13.41 -5.45 2.20
CA LEU A 111 -13.52 -5.24 3.64
C LEU A 111 -13.74 -6.60 4.33
N ALA A 112 -12.90 -6.92 5.30
CA ALA A 112 -13.05 -8.16 6.08
C ALA A 112 -14.20 -8.01 7.09
N ASP A 113 -14.98 -9.08 7.24
CA ASP A 113 -16.03 -9.15 8.26
C ASP A 113 -15.42 -8.99 9.66
N PRO A 114 -16.00 -8.19 10.57
CA PRO A 114 -15.42 -7.95 11.87
C PRO A 114 -15.36 -9.23 12.71
N SER A 115 -14.23 -9.45 13.36
CA SER A 115 -14.08 -10.47 14.41
C SER A 115 -14.55 -9.93 15.76
N GLN A 116 -14.89 -10.86 16.66
CA GLN A 116 -15.26 -10.52 18.03
C GLN A 116 -14.09 -9.83 18.76
N ALA A 117 -14.28 -8.57 19.10
CA ALA A 117 -13.32 -7.76 19.85
C ALA A 117 -13.95 -6.48 20.36
N THR A 118 -13.36 -5.88 21.39
CA THR A 118 -13.66 -4.50 21.77
C THR A 118 -13.24 -3.57 20.62
N PRO A 119 -14.13 -2.71 20.10
CA PRO A 119 -13.77 -1.75 19.08
C PRO A 119 -12.60 -0.87 19.53
N SER A 120 -11.60 -0.69 18.65
CA SER A 120 -10.46 0.20 18.93
C SER A 120 -10.91 1.66 19.00
N ALA A 121 -10.35 2.44 19.93
CA ALA A 121 -10.56 3.88 19.98
C ALA A 121 -9.92 4.60 18.75
N THR A 122 -8.91 3.97 18.12
CA THR A 122 -8.22 4.48 16.93
C THR A 122 -8.19 3.42 15.83
N PRO A 123 -9.35 3.05 15.25
CA PRO A 123 -9.40 2.03 14.23
C PRO A 123 -8.77 2.52 12.92
N SER A 124 -8.25 1.59 12.10
CA SER A 124 -8.00 1.94 10.71
C SER A 124 -9.31 2.31 10.01
N TRP A 125 -9.24 3.14 8.96
CA TRP A 125 -10.43 3.57 8.22
C TRP A 125 -11.24 2.38 7.66
N LYS A 126 -10.60 1.28 7.24
CA LYS A 126 -11.26 0.04 6.79
C LYS A 126 -12.08 -0.61 7.90
N VAL A 127 -11.49 -0.71 9.10
CA VAL A 127 -12.16 -1.28 10.27
C VAL A 127 -13.34 -0.41 10.69
N ALA A 128 -13.16 0.91 10.72
CA ALA A 128 -14.24 1.84 11.05
C ALA A 128 -15.38 1.77 10.02
N LEU A 129 -15.07 1.77 8.73
CA LEU A 129 -16.06 1.67 7.65
C LEU A 129 -16.81 0.34 7.72
N MET A 130 -16.10 -0.78 7.94
CA MET A 130 -16.72 -2.10 8.05
C MET A 130 -17.61 -2.23 9.29
N ALA A 131 -17.24 -1.60 10.40
CA ALA A 131 -18.08 -1.56 11.60
C ALA A 131 -19.41 -0.83 11.33
N VAL A 132 -19.38 0.33 10.65
CA VAL A 132 -20.57 1.07 10.24
C VAL A 132 -21.42 0.25 9.26
N TYR A 133 -20.81 -0.33 8.22
CA TYR A 133 -21.49 -1.16 7.25
C TYR A 133 -22.17 -2.36 7.91
N SER A 134 -21.46 -3.06 8.81
CA SER A 134 -22.01 -4.21 9.54
C SER A 134 -23.16 -3.81 10.47
N ALA A 135 -23.07 -2.67 11.14
CA ALA A 135 -24.13 -2.16 12.00
C ALA A 135 -25.42 -1.81 11.22
N LEU A 136 -25.29 -1.42 9.95
CA LEU A 136 -26.45 -1.11 9.08
C LEU A 136 -27.01 -2.35 8.38
N ARG A 137 -26.17 -3.32 8.00
CA ARG A 137 -26.56 -4.47 7.20
C ARG A 137 -26.88 -5.71 8.03
N ASN A 138 -26.07 -5.97 9.06
CA ASN A 138 -26.12 -7.24 9.79
C ASN A 138 -27.16 -7.20 10.91
N LYS A 139 -27.44 -8.37 11.47
CA LYS A 139 -28.34 -8.52 12.60
C LYS A 139 -27.86 -7.69 13.79
N SER A 140 -28.77 -6.94 14.39
CA SER A 140 -28.60 -6.37 15.71
C SER A 140 -29.78 -6.78 16.60
N THR A 141 -29.58 -6.89 17.90
CA THR A 141 -30.64 -7.16 18.89
C THR A 141 -30.56 -6.14 20.01
N VAL A 142 -31.72 -5.77 20.52
CA VAL A 142 -31.84 -4.85 21.65
C VAL A 142 -32.70 -5.51 22.71
N THR A 143 -32.21 -5.54 23.94
CA THR A 143 -32.94 -5.91 25.14
C THR A 143 -33.10 -4.68 26.04
N ALA A 144 -33.73 -4.83 27.20
CA ALA A 144 -33.83 -3.70 28.15
C ALA A 144 -32.47 -3.18 28.66
N THR A 145 -31.44 -4.03 28.65
CA THR A 145 -30.12 -3.68 29.25
C THR A 145 -28.94 -3.79 28.27
N GLN A 146 -29.17 -4.21 27.03
CA GLN A 146 -28.07 -4.46 26.10
C GLN A 146 -28.50 -4.31 24.65
N LYS A 147 -27.63 -3.69 23.85
CA LYS A 147 -27.66 -3.68 22.38
C LYS A 147 -26.47 -4.49 21.85
N SER A 148 -26.75 -5.44 20.98
CA SER A 148 -25.78 -6.41 20.46
C SER A 148 -25.66 -6.32 18.96
N PHE A 149 -24.44 -6.43 18.44
CA PHE A 149 -24.12 -6.36 17.01
C PHE A 149 -23.41 -7.64 16.56
N TYR A 150 -23.84 -8.20 15.44
CA TYR A 150 -23.39 -9.48 14.94
C TYR A 150 -22.65 -9.31 13.61
N ASN A 151 -21.71 -10.21 13.32
CA ASN A 151 -21.11 -10.29 11.97
C ASN A 151 -22.05 -11.04 11.01
N ASP A 152 -21.60 -11.20 9.75
CA ASP A 152 -22.39 -11.89 8.71
C ASP A 152 -22.61 -13.37 9.04
N GLY A 153 -21.66 -14.01 9.73
CA GLY A 153 -21.76 -15.39 10.23
C GLY A 153 -22.63 -15.56 11.49
N GLY A 154 -23.22 -14.48 12.02
CA GLY A 154 -24.08 -14.54 13.20
C GLY A 154 -23.35 -14.57 14.55
N THR A 155 -22.04 -14.36 14.57
CA THR A 155 -21.25 -14.25 15.80
C THR A 155 -21.43 -12.86 16.41
N LEU A 156 -21.65 -12.78 17.72
CA LEU A 156 -21.72 -11.52 18.45
C LEU A 156 -20.33 -10.86 18.47
N VAL A 157 -20.21 -9.72 17.82
CA VAL A 157 -18.92 -9.02 17.65
C VAL A 157 -18.66 -8.09 18.83
N TYR A 158 -19.61 -7.23 19.11
CA TYR A 158 -19.55 -6.27 20.22
C TYR A 158 -20.95 -5.95 20.76
N LYS A 159 -21.00 -5.42 21.96
CA LYS A 159 -22.24 -5.06 22.67
C LYS A 159 -22.06 -3.74 23.39
N LYS A 160 -23.18 -3.06 23.64
CA LYS A 160 -23.27 -1.84 24.46
C LYS A 160 -24.21 -2.11 25.60
N ALA A 161 -23.89 -1.68 26.82
CA ALA A 161 -24.85 -1.64 27.90
C ALA A 161 -25.86 -0.51 27.66
N LEU A 162 -27.07 -0.73 28.07
CA LEU A 162 -28.17 0.21 27.98
C LEU A 162 -28.72 0.47 29.39
N THR A 163 -28.92 1.74 29.73
CA THR A 163 -29.56 2.17 30.97
C THR A 163 -30.65 3.19 30.67
N ASP A 164 -31.74 3.13 31.43
CA ASP A 164 -32.85 4.08 31.36
C ASP A 164 -33.28 4.37 32.80
N ASP A 165 -33.26 5.63 33.20
CA ASP A 165 -33.68 6.11 34.52
C ASP A 165 -35.10 6.74 34.50
N GLY A 166 -35.82 6.56 33.39
CA GLY A 166 -37.15 7.14 33.15
C GLY A 166 -37.13 8.57 32.64
N THR A 167 -35.96 9.20 32.59
CA THR A 167 -35.73 10.55 32.06
C THR A 167 -34.69 10.55 30.94
N THR A 168 -33.64 9.73 31.07
CA THR A 168 -32.51 9.65 30.14
C THR A 168 -32.25 8.22 29.77
N TYR A 169 -32.20 7.96 28.46
CA TYR A 169 -31.71 6.72 27.89
C TYR A 169 -30.22 6.86 27.50
N THR A 170 -29.38 5.96 27.99
CA THR A 170 -27.94 5.98 27.74
C THR A 170 -27.49 4.69 27.05
N GLU A 171 -26.68 4.81 26.01
CA GLU A 171 -25.88 3.74 25.42
C GLU A 171 -24.40 3.93 25.79
N ASP A 172 -23.84 2.99 26.53
CA ASP A 172 -22.42 3.02 26.89
C ASP A 172 -21.49 2.74 25.70
N GLU A 173 -20.19 2.87 25.90
CA GLU A 173 -19.19 2.47 24.91
C GLU A 173 -19.31 0.97 24.58
N ALA A 174 -18.94 0.62 23.34
CA ALA A 174 -18.96 -0.76 22.88
C ALA A 174 -17.82 -1.58 23.53
N VAL A 175 -18.16 -2.76 24.02
CA VAL A 175 -17.20 -3.74 24.53
C VAL A 175 -17.26 -5.03 23.70
N SER A 176 -16.28 -5.92 23.83
CA SER A 176 -16.28 -7.22 23.15
C SER A 176 -17.60 -7.97 23.38
N GLY A 177 -17.98 -8.78 22.41
CA GLY A 177 -19.02 -9.82 22.58
C GLY A 177 -18.73 -10.74 23.77
N PRO A 178 -19.50 -11.80 23.99
CA PRO A 178 -19.45 -12.61 25.22
C PRO A 178 -18.07 -13.06 25.55
#